data_902096ef4821e7228c65c63a3df37b7c
#
_entry.id   902096ef4821e7228c65c63a3df37b7c
#
_cell.length_a   1.000
_cell.length_b   1.000
_cell.length_c   1.000
_cell.angle_alpha   90.00
_cell.angle_beta   90.00
_cell.angle_gamma   90.00
#
_symmetry.space_group_name_H-M   'P 1'
#
loop_
_entity.id
_entity.type
_entity.pdbx_description
1 polymer ?
#
loop_
_entity_poly.entity_id
_entity_poly.type
_entity_poly.pdbx_seq_one_letter_code
_entity_poly.pdbx_strand_id
1 'polypeptide(L)'
;MFGALMSLKDFAKLYVERELDARIKIPKSMDALFMAPQSDLEAEIKGRIEAFNATQATQLEQELFKQRKRLVDGERALQVKVTKKANEDVRIATNKIAEAKEKLSDLGRAELMDRDARIFPGVYAPVTVWEDGRRVIKPMRYQCRPAGKPAFYDTKFPGTYNARRDNLEGFWKDLFGFSHGLLVVNAFYENVQQDGRNVVLEFRPQPEQDMLVACLWSRWSAPGEPELLSFAAITDEPPPEIAAAGHGRCIIPIKPGHIDAWLQPDRKDLAAQYAILDDRERPHYEHRLAA
;
A
#
# COMPACT_ATOMS: atom_id res chain seq x y z
N MET A 1 -4.86 11.76 -14.77
CA MET A 1 -4.39 10.35 -14.71
C MET A 1 -4.77 9.61 -16.01
N PHE A 2 -4.03 9.77 -17.08
CA PHE A 2 -4.12 8.99 -18.33
C PHE A 2 -5.54 8.64 -18.85
N GLY A 3 -6.52 9.54 -18.66
CA GLY A 3 -7.92 9.37 -19.10
C GLY A 3 -8.74 8.31 -18.36
N ALA A 4 -8.28 7.82 -17.21
CA ALA A 4 -9.02 6.85 -16.40
C ALA A 4 -10.08 7.54 -15.51
N LEU A 5 -11.24 6.88 -15.33
CA LEU A 5 -12.31 7.34 -14.45
C LEU A 5 -12.25 6.61 -13.09
N MET A 6 -12.47 7.35 -12.02
CA MET A 6 -12.51 6.76 -10.67
C MET A 6 -13.82 5.99 -10.45
N SER A 7 -13.72 4.74 -9.98
CA SER A 7 -14.89 3.94 -9.57
C SER A 7 -15.36 4.36 -8.17
N LEU A 8 -16.09 5.47 -8.07
CA LEU A 8 -16.56 5.99 -6.79
C LEU A 8 -17.34 4.96 -5.96
N LYS A 9 -18.05 4.03 -6.62
CA LYS A 9 -18.76 2.94 -5.92
C LYS A 9 -17.82 1.99 -5.19
N ASP A 10 -16.70 1.62 -5.82
CA ASP A 10 -15.71 0.72 -5.20
C ASP A 10 -14.97 1.44 -4.06
N PHE A 11 -14.69 2.74 -4.21
CA PHE A 11 -14.15 3.56 -3.12
C PHE A 11 -15.13 3.68 -1.96
N ALA A 12 -16.39 4.05 -2.21
CA ALA A 12 -17.41 4.15 -1.16
C ALA A 12 -17.57 2.82 -0.39
N LYS A 13 -17.60 1.69 -1.10
CA LYS A 13 -17.63 0.35 -0.50
C LYS A 13 -16.43 0.12 0.42
N LEU A 14 -15.21 0.43 -0.03
CA LEU A 14 -14.01 0.26 0.78
C LEU A 14 -14.06 1.10 2.07
N TYR A 15 -14.56 2.35 2.00
CA TYR A 15 -14.67 3.21 3.18
C TYR A 15 -15.73 2.74 4.17
N VAL A 16 -16.83 2.12 3.68
CA VAL A 16 -17.80 1.42 4.55
C VAL A 16 -17.15 0.21 5.24
N GLU A 17 -16.41 -0.60 4.50
CA GLU A 17 -15.72 -1.78 5.03
C GLU A 17 -14.67 -1.39 6.09
N ARG A 18 -13.96 -0.26 5.92
CA ARG A 18 -12.99 0.26 6.92
C ARG A 18 -13.65 0.62 8.25
N GLU A 19 -14.88 1.10 8.26
CA GLU A 19 -15.61 1.37 9.49
C GLU A 19 -15.91 0.07 10.28
N LEU A 20 -16.12 -1.04 9.54
CA LEU A 20 -16.41 -2.36 10.13
C LEU A 20 -15.14 -3.13 10.49
N ASP A 21 -14.05 -2.90 9.80
CA ASP A 21 -12.76 -3.56 10.00
C ASP A 21 -11.59 -2.57 10.01
N ALA A 22 -11.17 -2.16 11.20
CA ALA A 22 -10.04 -1.24 11.40
C ALA A 22 -8.66 -1.78 10.92
N ARG A 23 -8.59 -3.06 10.48
CA ARG A 23 -7.38 -3.63 9.86
C ARG A 23 -7.22 -3.18 8.41
N ILE A 24 -8.26 -2.64 7.78
CA ILE A 24 -8.18 -2.04 6.43
C ILE A 24 -7.34 -0.78 6.52
N LYS A 25 -6.20 -0.79 5.81
CA LYS A 25 -5.23 0.30 5.80
C LYS A 25 -5.35 1.09 4.51
N ILE A 26 -5.88 2.30 4.60
CA ILE A 26 -5.97 3.26 3.51
C ILE A 26 -4.94 4.37 3.78
N PRO A 27 -4.03 4.69 2.84
CA PRO A 27 -3.06 5.74 3.04
C PRO A 27 -3.73 7.13 3.05
N LYS A 28 -3.17 8.07 3.80
CA LYS A 28 -3.72 9.42 3.93
C LYS A 28 -3.78 10.16 2.59
N SER A 29 -2.86 9.88 1.66
CA SER A 29 -2.90 10.41 0.30
C SER A 29 -4.15 9.98 -0.48
N MET A 30 -4.68 8.78 -0.20
CA MET A 30 -5.91 8.30 -0.81
C MET A 30 -7.16 8.95 -0.18
N ASP A 31 -7.15 9.18 1.14
CA ASP A 31 -8.18 9.96 1.84
C ASP A 31 -8.23 11.40 1.28
N ALA A 32 -7.08 12.00 0.98
CA ALA A 32 -6.97 13.35 0.46
C ALA A 32 -7.67 13.56 -0.90
N LEU A 33 -7.86 12.51 -1.70
CA LEU A 33 -8.59 12.58 -2.97
C LEU A 33 -10.04 13.06 -2.80
N PHE A 34 -10.62 12.86 -1.61
CA PHE A 34 -12.03 13.14 -1.31
C PHE A 34 -12.23 14.38 -0.42
N MET A 35 -11.17 15.13 -0.05
CA MET A 35 -11.31 16.28 0.84
C MET A 35 -11.99 17.50 0.19
N ALA A 36 -12.01 17.57 -1.15
CA ALA A 36 -12.73 18.59 -1.93
C ALA A 36 -13.78 17.92 -2.84
N PRO A 37 -14.89 17.38 -2.28
CA PRO A 37 -15.85 16.57 -3.03
C PRO A 37 -16.54 17.35 -4.14
N GLN A 38 -16.73 16.70 -5.30
CA GLN A 38 -17.40 17.24 -6.48
C GLN A 38 -18.76 16.57 -6.75
N SER A 39 -19.14 15.60 -5.92
CA SER A 39 -20.40 14.85 -6.02
C SER A 39 -20.90 14.42 -4.63
N ASP A 40 -22.20 14.07 -4.55
CA ASP A 40 -22.80 13.58 -3.31
C ASP A 40 -22.10 12.31 -2.80
N LEU A 41 -21.69 11.42 -3.70
CA LEU A 41 -20.98 10.20 -3.30
C LEU A 41 -19.57 10.49 -2.76
N GLU A 42 -18.86 11.46 -3.32
CA GLU A 42 -17.58 11.92 -2.77
C GLU A 42 -17.77 12.61 -1.41
N ALA A 43 -18.86 13.37 -1.24
CA ALA A 43 -19.20 13.96 0.04
C ALA A 43 -19.52 12.90 1.10
N GLU A 44 -20.20 11.82 0.71
CA GLU A 44 -20.43 10.66 1.58
C GLU A 44 -19.09 10.01 2.00
N ILE A 45 -18.18 9.76 1.05
CA ILE A 45 -16.85 9.21 1.34
C ILE A 45 -16.09 10.12 2.32
N LYS A 46 -16.08 11.43 2.08
CA LYS A 46 -15.47 12.41 2.99
C LYS A 46 -16.03 12.30 4.42
N GLY A 47 -17.35 12.26 4.56
CA GLY A 47 -18.01 12.12 5.86
C GLY A 47 -17.57 10.85 6.60
N ARG A 48 -17.40 9.73 5.89
CA ARG A 48 -16.88 8.47 6.46
C ARG A 48 -15.43 8.59 6.89
N ILE A 49 -14.58 9.26 6.12
CA ILE A 49 -13.19 9.53 6.49
C ILE A 49 -13.13 10.35 7.77
N GLU A 50 -13.90 11.43 7.85
CA GLU A 50 -13.95 12.31 9.02
C GLU A 50 -14.46 11.57 10.27
N ALA A 51 -15.51 10.76 10.16
CA ALA A 51 -16.05 9.94 11.25
C ALA A 51 -15.04 8.90 11.74
N PHE A 52 -14.35 8.21 10.82
CA PHE A 52 -13.29 7.26 11.16
C PHE A 52 -12.14 7.95 11.90
N ASN A 53 -11.66 9.09 11.41
CA ASN A 53 -10.58 9.85 12.03
C ASN A 53 -10.96 10.36 13.42
N ALA A 54 -12.21 10.84 13.61
CA ALA A 54 -12.73 11.24 14.93
C ALA A 54 -12.76 10.06 15.92
N THR A 55 -13.17 8.88 15.45
CA THR A 55 -13.16 7.65 16.26
C THR A 55 -11.73 7.26 16.65
N GLN A 56 -10.78 7.32 15.72
CA GLN A 56 -9.37 7.03 15.98
C GLN A 56 -8.77 8.06 16.97
N ALA A 57 -9.08 9.34 16.82
CA ALA A 57 -8.64 10.38 17.74
C ALA A 57 -9.11 10.09 19.17
N THR A 58 -10.40 9.77 19.33
CA THR A 58 -10.99 9.43 20.65
C THR A 58 -10.28 8.22 21.29
N GLN A 59 -10.00 7.17 20.52
CA GLN A 59 -9.29 5.99 21.00
C GLN A 59 -7.85 6.32 21.44
N LEU A 60 -7.15 7.14 20.66
CA LEU A 60 -5.79 7.59 20.99
C LEU A 60 -5.75 8.49 22.22
N GLU A 61 -6.72 9.36 22.42
CA GLU A 61 -6.87 10.18 23.62
C GLU A 61 -7.11 9.33 24.87
N GLN A 62 -7.97 8.31 24.77
CA GLN A 62 -8.21 7.36 25.85
C GLN A 62 -6.94 6.57 26.19
N GLU A 63 -6.21 6.09 25.19
CA GLU A 63 -4.93 5.41 25.40
C GLU A 63 -3.88 6.36 26.02
N LEU A 64 -3.81 7.60 25.57
CA LEU A 64 -2.94 8.62 26.13
C LEU A 64 -3.24 8.86 27.63
N PHE A 65 -4.51 8.98 27.99
CA PHE A 65 -4.91 9.14 29.39
C PHE A 65 -4.52 7.92 30.24
N LYS A 66 -4.79 6.71 29.77
CA LYS A 66 -4.42 5.46 30.42
C LYS A 66 -2.92 5.34 30.65
N GLN A 67 -2.12 5.68 29.63
CA GLN A 67 -0.67 5.58 29.73
C GLN A 67 -0.05 6.68 30.61
N ARG A 68 -0.61 7.88 30.64
CA ARG A 68 -0.23 8.93 31.61
C ARG A 68 -0.45 8.48 33.04
N LYS A 69 -1.58 7.85 33.34
CA LYS A 69 -1.86 7.29 34.66
C LYS A 69 -0.82 6.21 35.02
N ARG A 70 -0.55 5.26 34.09
CA ARG A 70 0.46 4.21 34.28
C ARG A 70 1.86 4.78 34.55
N LEU A 71 2.23 5.85 33.85
CA LEU A 71 3.50 6.54 34.06
C LEU A 71 3.61 7.09 35.47
N VAL A 72 2.62 7.88 35.93
CA VAL A 72 2.59 8.47 37.26
C VAL A 72 2.60 7.40 38.36
N ASP A 73 1.84 6.33 38.20
CA ASP A 73 1.79 5.22 39.18
C ASP A 73 3.17 4.49 39.23
N GLY A 74 3.83 4.29 38.06
CA GLY A 74 5.16 3.71 37.99
C GLY A 74 6.23 4.58 38.63
N GLU A 75 6.21 5.89 38.38
CA GLU A 75 7.14 6.86 38.98
C GLU A 75 6.99 6.92 40.51
N ARG A 76 5.75 6.93 41.02
CA ARG A 76 5.48 6.86 42.48
C ARG A 76 6.02 5.56 43.10
N ALA A 77 5.82 4.42 42.42
CA ALA A 77 6.35 3.14 42.86
C ALA A 77 7.89 3.14 42.95
N LEU A 78 8.56 3.78 41.98
CA LEU A 78 10.04 3.91 41.98
C LEU A 78 10.58 4.79 43.12
N GLN A 79 9.80 5.80 43.54
CA GLN A 79 10.17 6.62 44.74
C GLN A 79 10.14 5.81 46.02
N VAL A 80 9.28 4.79 46.10
CA VAL A 80 9.21 3.92 47.30
C VAL A 80 10.24 2.79 47.23
N LYS A 81 10.32 2.11 46.09
CA LYS A 81 11.26 1.00 45.84
C LYS A 81 11.55 0.82 44.38
N VAL A 82 12.82 0.76 44.02
CA VAL A 82 13.23 0.44 42.66
C VAL A 82 12.95 -1.03 42.35
N THR A 83 12.03 -1.31 41.43
CA THR A 83 11.67 -2.66 40.98
C THR A 83 11.76 -2.75 39.46
N LYS A 84 12.08 -3.95 38.93
CA LYS A 84 12.09 -4.19 37.48
C LYS A 84 10.72 -3.86 36.84
N LYS A 85 9.64 -4.20 37.51
CA LYS A 85 8.26 -3.94 37.03
C LYS A 85 7.99 -2.43 36.93
N ALA A 86 8.31 -1.64 37.95
CA ALA A 86 8.08 -0.20 37.93
C ALA A 86 8.93 0.50 36.85
N ASN A 87 10.20 0.10 36.66
CA ASN A 87 11.02 0.60 35.55
C ASN A 87 10.41 0.28 34.20
N GLU A 88 9.92 -0.96 34.00
CA GLU A 88 9.28 -1.39 32.75
C GLU A 88 7.96 -0.64 32.50
N ASP A 89 7.14 -0.42 33.55
CA ASP A 89 5.91 0.36 33.45
C ASP A 89 6.18 1.81 33.02
N VAL A 90 7.19 2.47 33.57
CA VAL A 90 7.60 3.82 33.17
C VAL A 90 8.08 3.82 31.72
N ARG A 91 8.99 2.90 31.34
CA ARG A 91 9.53 2.81 29.99
C ARG A 91 8.43 2.61 28.94
N ILE A 92 7.53 1.62 29.16
CA ILE A 92 6.42 1.32 28.24
C ILE A 92 5.46 2.49 28.16
N ALA A 93 5.07 3.08 29.30
CA ALA A 93 4.14 4.21 29.30
C ALA A 93 4.70 5.43 28.57
N THR A 94 5.97 5.76 28.78
CA THR A 94 6.66 6.85 28.06
C THR A 94 6.63 6.66 26.56
N ASN A 95 6.97 5.46 26.07
CA ASN A 95 6.95 5.15 24.65
C ASN A 95 5.54 5.22 24.05
N LYS A 96 4.54 4.66 24.77
CA LYS A 96 3.14 4.69 24.34
C LYS A 96 2.54 6.08 24.31
N ILE A 97 2.94 6.97 25.25
CA ILE A 97 2.54 8.38 25.25
C ILE A 97 3.11 9.10 24.04
N ALA A 98 4.38 8.88 23.70
CA ALA A 98 5.04 9.48 22.53
C ALA A 98 4.34 9.02 21.23
N GLU A 99 4.13 7.70 21.09
CA GLU A 99 3.42 7.11 19.94
C GLU A 99 2.00 7.66 19.76
N ALA A 100 1.22 7.75 20.85
CA ALA A 100 -0.16 8.25 20.80
C ALA A 100 -0.20 9.76 20.40
N LYS A 101 0.73 10.56 20.92
CA LYS A 101 0.83 11.99 20.54
C LYS A 101 1.19 12.16 19.07
N GLU A 102 2.15 11.38 18.56
CA GLU A 102 2.54 11.41 17.15
C GLU A 102 1.36 11.06 16.25
N LYS A 103 0.65 9.96 16.54
CA LYS A 103 -0.54 9.56 15.79
C LYS A 103 -1.67 10.59 15.83
N LEU A 104 -1.92 11.24 16.97
CA LEU A 104 -2.89 12.33 17.08
C LEU A 104 -2.49 13.53 16.22
N SER A 105 -1.22 13.91 16.24
CA SER A 105 -0.69 14.97 15.40
C SER A 105 -0.84 14.64 13.91
N ASP A 106 -0.54 13.39 13.52
CA ASP A 106 -0.70 12.94 12.14
C ASP A 106 -2.16 12.91 11.68
N LEU A 107 -3.11 12.54 12.53
CA LEU A 107 -4.54 12.61 12.20
C LEU A 107 -5.01 14.04 11.95
N GLY A 108 -4.54 14.99 12.76
CA GLY A 108 -4.92 16.42 12.64
C GLY A 108 -4.19 17.19 11.53
N ARG A 109 -3.16 16.63 10.95
CA ARG A 109 -2.33 17.31 9.93
C ARG A 109 -3.05 17.33 8.59
N ALA A 110 -3.22 18.55 8.02
CA ALA A 110 -3.84 18.74 6.70
C ALA A 110 -2.83 18.55 5.55
N GLU A 111 -1.57 18.92 5.75
CA GLU A 111 -0.51 18.82 4.74
C GLU A 111 -0.04 17.35 4.58
N LEU A 112 0.05 16.90 3.33
CA LEU A 112 0.58 15.58 3.02
C LEU A 112 2.10 15.56 3.08
N MET A 113 2.65 14.47 3.60
CA MET A 113 4.08 14.15 3.58
C MET A 113 4.32 12.95 2.66
N ASP A 114 5.55 12.76 2.18
CA ASP A 114 5.93 11.63 1.32
C ASP A 114 5.52 10.27 1.91
N ARG A 115 5.63 10.12 3.24
CA ARG A 115 5.21 8.90 3.95
C ARG A 115 3.72 8.58 3.85
N ASP A 116 2.86 9.57 3.62
CA ASP A 116 1.40 9.40 3.55
C ASP A 116 0.95 8.73 2.26
N ALA A 117 1.82 8.68 1.25
CA ALA A 117 1.59 8.00 -0.02
C ALA A 117 2.24 6.61 -0.11
N ARG A 118 2.99 6.19 0.92
CA ARG A 118 3.68 4.89 0.91
C ARG A 118 2.70 3.73 0.95
N ILE A 119 2.91 2.77 0.06
CA ILE A 119 2.09 1.58 -0.09
C ILE A 119 2.92 0.37 0.36
N PHE A 120 2.54 -0.22 1.49
CA PHE A 120 3.13 -1.46 2.01
C PHE A 120 2.22 -2.65 1.73
N PRO A 121 2.70 -3.89 1.74
CA PRO A 121 1.84 -5.07 1.68
C PRO A 121 0.70 -4.98 2.72
N GLY A 122 -0.53 -5.19 2.26
CA GLY A 122 -1.74 -5.03 3.06
C GLY A 122 -2.39 -3.64 3.01
N VAL A 123 -1.74 -2.63 2.43
CA VAL A 123 -2.29 -1.27 2.25
C VAL A 123 -3.02 -1.18 0.91
N TYR A 124 -4.10 -0.40 0.85
CA TYR A 124 -4.84 -0.16 -0.39
C TYR A 124 -4.18 0.94 -1.24
N ALA A 125 -4.30 0.79 -2.56
CA ALA A 125 -3.80 1.75 -3.53
C ALA A 125 -4.78 1.88 -4.71
N PRO A 126 -4.78 3.03 -5.44
CA PRO A 126 -5.57 3.20 -6.66
C PRO A 126 -4.89 2.47 -7.82
N VAL A 127 -5.52 1.43 -8.34
CA VAL A 127 -5.03 0.63 -9.50
C VAL A 127 -5.93 0.89 -10.69
N THR A 128 -5.33 1.20 -11.85
CA THR A 128 -6.04 1.35 -13.11
C THR A 128 -6.20 -0.01 -13.78
N VAL A 129 -7.42 -0.33 -14.19
CA VAL A 129 -7.78 -1.55 -14.92
C VAL A 129 -8.64 -1.21 -16.13
N TRP A 130 -8.88 -2.18 -17.01
CA TRP A 130 -9.86 -2.05 -18.10
C TRP A 130 -11.19 -2.68 -17.68
N GLU A 131 -12.27 -1.91 -17.74
CA GLU A 131 -13.61 -2.36 -17.41
C GLU A 131 -14.62 -1.60 -18.26
N ASP A 132 -15.62 -2.30 -18.81
CA ASP A 132 -16.69 -1.73 -19.61
C ASP A 132 -16.22 -0.80 -20.75
N GLY A 133 -15.15 -1.21 -21.46
CA GLY A 133 -14.62 -0.48 -22.60
C GLY A 133 -13.80 0.76 -22.28
N ARG A 134 -13.38 0.95 -21.01
CA ARG A 134 -12.65 2.13 -20.56
C ARG A 134 -11.66 1.83 -19.44
N ARG A 135 -10.76 2.76 -19.21
CA ARG A 135 -9.84 2.74 -18.06
C ARG A 135 -10.57 3.17 -16.80
N VAL A 136 -10.52 2.34 -15.75
CA VAL A 136 -11.19 2.58 -14.46
C VAL A 136 -10.18 2.45 -13.33
N ILE A 137 -10.19 3.39 -12.40
CA ILE A 137 -9.36 3.36 -11.18
C ILE A 137 -10.18 2.72 -10.07
N LYS A 138 -9.66 1.64 -9.48
CA LYS A 138 -10.26 0.93 -8.36
C LYS A 138 -9.31 0.87 -7.16
N PRO A 139 -9.83 0.97 -5.93
CA PRO A 139 -9.02 0.75 -4.74
C PRO A 139 -8.75 -0.76 -4.61
N MET A 140 -7.48 -1.14 -4.56
CA MET A 140 -7.08 -2.54 -4.42
C MET A 140 -6.03 -2.70 -3.34
N ARG A 141 -6.09 -3.79 -2.59
CA ARG A 141 -5.09 -4.11 -1.57
C ARG A 141 -3.79 -4.60 -2.23
N TYR A 142 -2.68 -3.99 -1.90
CA TYR A 142 -1.36 -4.49 -2.27
C TYR A 142 -1.05 -5.76 -1.46
N GLN A 143 -0.75 -6.83 -2.07
CA GLN A 143 -0.68 -8.23 -1.66
C GLN A 143 -1.88 -9.01 -2.21
N CYS A 144 -1.64 -9.62 -3.37
CA CYS A 144 -2.66 -10.31 -4.14
C CYS A 144 -3.09 -11.62 -3.48
N ARG A 145 -4.40 -11.78 -3.32
CA ARG A 145 -5.01 -13.08 -3.00
C ARG A 145 -5.68 -13.61 -4.27
N PRO A 146 -5.09 -14.62 -4.95
CA PRO A 146 -5.71 -15.20 -6.14
C PRO A 146 -7.09 -15.79 -5.84
N ALA A 147 -8.01 -15.69 -6.80
CA ALA A 147 -9.33 -16.28 -6.69
C ALA A 147 -9.25 -17.78 -6.34
N GLY A 148 -10.19 -18.28 -5.53
CA GLY A 148 -10.22 -19.67 -5.09
C GLY A 148 -9.21 -20.05 -3.99
N LYS A 149 -8.31 -19.16 -3.57
CA LYS A 149 -7.40 -19.41 -2.43
C LYS A 149 -8.07 -19.02 -1.12
N PRO A 150 -7.87 -19.76 -0.03
CA PRO A 150 -8.46 -19.42 1.27
C PRO A 150 -7.82 -18.17 1.88
N ALA A 151 -8.52 -17.49 2.79
CA ALA A 151 -8.07 -16.23 3.41
C ALA A 151 -6.72 -16.34 4.14
N PHE A 152 -6.41 -17.48 4.75
CA PHE A 152 -5.12 -17.72 5.42
C PHE A 152 -3.91 -17.69 4.46
N TYR A 153 -4.17 -17.68 3.15
CA TYR A 153 -3.13 -17.65 2.11
C TYR A 153 -2.23 -16.42 2.25
N ASP A 154 -2.80 -15.29 2.65
CA ASP A 154 -2.07 -14.03 2.87
C ASP A 154 -0.96 -14.17 3.95
N THR A 155 -1.26 -14.94 5.00
CA THR A 155 -0.30 -15.18 6.10
C THR A 155 0.72 -16.25 5.72
N LYS A 156 0.26 -17.32 5.03
CA LYS A 156 1.11 -18.44 4.65
C LYS A 156 2.09 -18.06 3.52
N PHE A 157 1.68 -17.16 2.62
CA PHE A 157 2.46 -16.73 1.47
C PHE A 157 2.54 -15.19 1.43
N PRO A 158 3.26 -14.55 2.37
CA PRO A 158 3.30 -13.10 2.51
C PRO A 158 3.92 -12.39 1.30
N GLY A 159 4.67 -13.10 0.44
CA GLY A 159 5.34 -12.55 -0.74
C GLY A 159 4.44 -12.32 -1.98
N THR A 160 3.13 -12.59 -1.89
CA THR A 160 2.21 -12.41 -3.04
C THR A 160 1.92 -10.94 -3.40
N TYR A 161 2.71 -10.00 -2.89
CA TYR A 161 2.73 -8.63 -3.38
C TYR A 161 3.62 -8.45 -4.61
N ASN A 162 4.54 -9.40 -4.89
CA ASN A 162 5.42 -9.40 -6.05
C ASN A 162 5.09 -10.56 -7.00
N ALA A 163 4.71 -10.24 -8.23
CA ALA A 163 4.56 -11.18 -9.32
C ALA A 163 5.87 -11.23 -10.13
N ARG A 164 6.73 -12.21 -9.85
CA ARG A 164 7.99 -12.35 -10.60
C ARG A 164 7.73 -12.69 -12.06
N ARG A 165 8.42 -12.02 -12.96
CA ARG A 165 8.32 -12.21 -14.41
C ARG A 165 8.60 -13.66 -14.83
N ASP A 166 9.56 -14.31 -14.20
CA ASP A 166 9.93 -15.70 -14.45
C ASP A 166 8.89 -16.75 -13.99
N ASN A 167 7.82 -16.30 -13.29
CA ASN A 167 6.78 -17.18 -12.76
C ASN A 167 5.35 -16.75 -13.18
N LEU A 168 5.24 -15.91 -14.22
CA LEU A 168 3.94 -15.41 -14.70
C LEU A 168 3.06 -16.52 -15.27
N GLU A 169 3.66 -17.46 -16.02
CA GLU A 169 2.97 -18.64 -16.56
C GLU A 169 2.94 -19.84 -15.58
N GLY A 170 3.57 -19.70 -14.42
CA GLY A 170 3.52 -20.68 -13.33
C GLY A 170 2.44 -20.35 -12.31
N PHE A 171 2.83 -19.71 -11.21
CA PHE A 171 1.94 -19.34 -10.10
C PHE A 171 0.86 -18.34 -10.52
N TRP A 172 1.19 -17.39 -11.42
CA TRP A 172 0.33 -16.28 -11.83
C TRP A 172 -0.48 -16.55 -13.11
N LYS A 173 -0.44 -17.77 -13.66
CA LYS A 173 -1.07 -18.17 -14.94
C LYS A 173 -2.56 -17.87 -15.05
N ASP A 174 -3.28 -17.84 -13.92
CA ASP A 174 -4.71 -17.57 -13.87
C ASP A 174 -5.02 -16.06 -13.86
N LEU A 175 -3.99 -15.20 -13.75
CA LEU A 175 -4.08 -13.75 -13.78
C LEU A 175 -3.35 -13.14 -14.98
N PHE A 176 -2.17 -13.67 -15.33
CA PHE A 176 -1.40 -13.21 -16.48
C PHE A 176 -2.11 -13.56 -17.79
N GLY A 177 -2.30 -12.56 -18.63
CA GLY A 177 -3.15 -12.67 -19.83
C GLY A 177 -4.65 -12.49 -19.57
N PHE A 178 -5.07 -12.17 -18.33
CA PHE A 178 -6.48 -11.99 -17.96
C PHE A 178 -6.76 -10.74 -17.16
N SER A 179 -6.03 -10.50 -16.10
CA SER A 179 -6.32 -9.48 -15.10
C SER A 179 -5.09 -8.59 -14.89
N HIS A 180 -4.87 -7.71 -15.85
CA HIS A 180 -3.78 -6.76 -15.83
C HIS A 180 -4.23 -5.42 -15.26
N GLY A 181 -3.33 -4.75 -14.54
CA GLY A 181 -3.55 -3.43 -13.97
C GLY A 181 -2.29 -2.57 -14.03
N LEU A 182 -2.44 -1.30 -13.70
CA LEU A 182 -1.36 -0.34 -13.60
C LEU A 182 -1.45 0.43 -12.29
N LEU A 183 -0.31 0.50 -11.60
CA LEU A 183 -0.12 1.36 -10.44
C LEU A 183 0.78 2.54 -10.85
N VAL A 184 0.35 3.78 -10.55
CA VAL A 184 1.17 4.98 -10.78
C VAL A 184 1.94 5.30 -9.51
N VAL A 185 3.27 5.37 -9.61
CA VAL A 185 4.16 5.72 -8.49
C VAL A 185 5.29 6.62 -8.98
N ASN A 186 5.85 7.45 -8.09
CA ASN A 186 7.02 8.29 -8.36
C ASN A 186 8.29 7.80 -7.63
N ALA A 187 8.16 6.81 -6.76
CA ALA A 187 9.24 6.18 -6.03
C ALA A 187 8.85 4.76 -5.61
N PHE A 188 9.84 3.92 -5.31
CA PHE A 188 9.62 2.65 -4.64
C PHE A 188 10.66 2.42 -3.55
N TYR A 189 10.38 1.48 -2.65
CA TYR A 189 11.17 1.26 -1.45
C TYR A 189 11.58 -0.20 -1.35
N GLU A 190 12.86 -0.44 -1.08
CA GLU A 190 13.38 -1.80 -0.93
C GLU A 190 14.25 -1.96 0.31
N ASN A 191 14.14 -3.13 0.92
CA ASN A 191 14.98 -3.50 2.05
C ASN A 191 16.31 -4.05 1.55
N VAL A 192 17.42 -3.49 2.01
CA VAL A 192 18.76 -3.93 1.66
C VAL A 192 19.60 -4.17 2.92
N GLN A 193 20.62 -5.01 2.81
CA GLN A 193 21.58 -5.23 3.88
C GLN A 193 22.78 -4.30 3.70
N GLN A 194 22.98 -3.36 4.63
CA GLN A 194 24.16 -2.51 4.70
C GLN A 194 24.86 -2.68 6.06
N ASP A 195 26.14 -3.02 6.07
CA ASP A 195 26.94 -3.22 7.28
C ASP A 195 26.28 -4.16 8.31
N GLY A 196 25.65 -5.23 7.85
CA GLY A 196 24.95 -6.22 8.70
C GLY A 196 23.62 -5.72 9.29
N ARG A 197 23.11 -4.58 8.83
CA ARG A 197 21.82 -4.01 9.25
C ARG A 197 20.86 -3.97 8.08
N ASN A 198 19.58 -4.23 8.36
CA ASN A 198 18.52 -4.02 7.37
C ASN A 198 18.18 -2.53 7.32
N VAL A 199 18.32 -1.92 6.16
CA VAL A 199 17.94 -0.53 5.90
C VAL A 199 16.93 -0.47 4.76
N VAL A 200 16.08 0.54 4.76
CA VAL A 200 15.13 0.80 3.68
C VAL A 200 15.70 1.89 2.79
N LEU A 201 15.87 1.58 1.51
CA LEU A 201 16.22 2.56 0.49
C LEU A 201 14.98 3.00 -0.29
N GLU A 202 14.91 4.29 -0.55
CA GLU A 202 13.97 4.90 -1.48
C GLU A 202 14.65 5.08 -2.83
N PHE A 203 14.05 4.56 -3.89
CA PHE A 203 14.53 4.70 -5.26
C PHE A 203 13.61 5.63 -6.05
N ARG A 204 14.19 6.62 -6.73
CA ARG A 204 13.49 7.56 -7.61
C ARG A 204 14.09 7.55 -9.02
N PRO A 205 13.26 7.60 -10.08
CA PRO A 205 13.75 7.73 -11.44
C PRO A 205 14.40 9.10 -11.66
N GLN A 206 15.46 9.13 -12.48
CA GLN A 206 16.11 10.35 -12.95
C GLN A 206 16.03 10.44 -14.48
N PRO A 207 15.45 11.52 -15.02
CA PRO A 207 14.78 12.63 -14.32
C PRO A 207 13.53 12.16 -13.57
N GLU A 208 13.10 12.93 -12.55
CA GLU A 208 11.88 12.60 -11.80
C GLU A 208 10.66 12.52 -12.72
N GLN A 209 9.93 11.42 -12.64
CA GLN A 209 8.73 11.16 -13.42
C GLN A 209 7.83 10.13 -12.74
N ASP A 210 6.56 10.14 -13.10
CA ASP A 210 5.64 9.06 -12.72
C ASP A 210 5.96 7.78 -13.50
N MET A 211 5.96 6.65 -12.80
CA MET A 211 6.17 5.32 -13.37
C MET A 211 4.84 4.57 -13.42
N LEU A 212 4.54 3.95 -14.56
CA LEU A 212 3.37 3.11 -14.79
C LEU A 212 3.73 1.65 -14.50
N VAL A 213 3.66 1.25 -13.23
CA VAL A 213 4.07 -0.10 -12.82
C VAL A 213 3.06 -1.14 -13.25
N ALA A 214 3.53 -2.13 -14.02
CA ALA A 214 2.72 -3.27 -14.44
C ALA A 214 2.31 -4.12 -13.23
N CYS A 215 1.02 -4.46 -13.15
CA CYS A 215 0.44 -5.23 -12.07
C CYS A 215 -0.46 -6.36 -12.59
N LEU A 216 -0.60 -7.42 -11.79
CA LEU A 216 -1.68 -8.39 -11.90
C LEU A 216 -2.66 -8.17 -10.75
N TRP A 217 -3.95 -8.35 -10.98
CA TRP A 217 -4.95 -8.17 -9.95
C TRP A 217 -5.94 -9.34 -9.89
N SER A 218 -6.57 -9.52 -8.75
CA SER A 218 -7.55 -10.56 -8.49
C SER A 218 -8.78 -9.99 -7.79
N ARG A 219 -9.94 -10.50 -8.20
CA ARG A 219 -11.21 -10.38 -7.47
C ARG A 219 -11.42 -11.68 -6.71
N TRP A 220 -11.32 -11.61 -5.40
CA TRP A 220 -11.52 -12.75 -4.52
C TRP A 220 -12.83 -12.62 -3.77
N SER A 221 -13.57 -13.74 -3.65
CA SER A 221 -14.79 -13.84 -2.85
C SER A 221 -14.87 -15.21 -2.18
N ALA A 222 -15.46 -15.26 -1.00
CA ALA A 222 -15.82 -16.49 -0.30
C ALA A 222 -17.16 -16.29 0.45
N PRO A 223 -17.93 -17.36 0.70
CA PRO A 223 -19.18 -17.27 1.44
C PRO A 223 -18.96 -16.65 2.83
N GLY A 224 -19.74 -15.60 3.13
CA GLY A 224 -19.66 -14.89 4.42
C GLY A 224 -18.49 -13.92 4.58
N GLU A 225 -17.63 -13.78 3.58
CA GLU A 225 -16.51 -12.84 3.59
C GLU A 225 -16.78 -11.67 2.63
N PRO A 226 -16.29 -10.46 2.94
CA PRO A 226 -16.31 -9.35 1.99
C PRO A 226 -15.50 -9.68 0.73
N GLU A 227 -15.97 -9.19 -0.41
CA GLU A 227 -15.19 -9.27 -1.66
C GLU A 227 -13.91 -8.46 -1.53
N LEU A 228 -12.79 -9.04 -1.96
CA LEU A 228 -11.48 -8.42 -1.91
C LEU A 228 -10.94 -8.20 -3.34
N LEU A 229 -10.69 -6.94 -3.69
CA LEU A 229 -9.83 -6.58 -4.82
C LEU A 229 -8.39 -6.45 -4.32
N SER A 230 -7.47 -7.17 -4.96
CA SER A 230 -6.07 -7.18 -4.55
C SER A 230 -5.13 -7.31 -5.74
N PHE A 231 -3.90 -6.80 -5.62
CA PHE A 231 -2.93 -6.79 -6.71
C PHE A 231 -1.52 -7.14 -6.26
N ALA A 232 -0.70 -7.53 -7.24
CA ALA A 232 0.74 -7.73 -7.13
C ALA A 232 1.45 -6.91 -8.20
N ALA A 233 2.53 -6.21 -7.85
CA ALA A 233 3.40 -5.57 -8.82
C ALA A 233 4.24 -6.62 -9.56
N ILE A 234 4.40 -6.48 -10.88
CA ILE A 234 5.29 -7.34 -11.63
C ILE A 234 6.73 -6.87 -11.41
N THR A 235 7.61 -7.82 -11.09
CA THR A 235 9.03 -7.56 -10.84
C THR A 235 9.92 -8.45 -11.70
N ASP A 236 11.11 -7.94 -12.02
CA ASP A 236 12.12 -8.62 -12.82
C ASP A 236 13.52 -8.38 -12.27
N GLU A 237 14.55 -8.85 -12.95
CA GLU A 237 15.96 -8.56 -12.66
C GLU A 237 16.18 -7.04 -12.55
N PRO A 238 16.95 -6.60 -11.55
CA PRO A 238 17.17 -5.17 -11.32
C PRO A 238 18.17 -4.59 -12.31
N PRO A 239 18.07 -3.30 -12.65
CA PRO A 239 19.12 -2.60 -13.35
C PRO A 239 20.39 -2.47 -12.49
N PRO A 240 21.57 -2.16 -13.09
CA PRO A 240 22.85 -2.21 -12.39
C PRO A 240 22.93 -1.38 -11.10
N GLU A 241 22.33 -0.21 -11.07
CA GLU A 241 22.33 0.69 -9.91
C GLU A 241 21.53 0.14 -8.72
N ILE A 242 20.43 -0.58 -8.98
CA ILE A 242 19.63 -1.23 -7.93
C ILE A 242 20.35 -2.49 -7.43
N ALA A 243 20.91 -3.28 -8.35
CA ALA A 243 21.75 -4.43 -8.00
C ALA A 243 22.96 -4.02 -7.15
N ALA A 244 23.64 -2.91 -7.51
CA ALA A 244 24.76 -2.36 -6.76
C ALA A 244 24.34 -1.87 -5.36
N ALA A 245 23.10 -1.40 -5.19
CA ALA A 245 22.54 -1.04 -3.88
C ALA A 245 22.18 -2.28 -3.01
N GLY A 246 22.30 -3.50 -3.54
CA GLY A 246 22.10 -4.75 -2.80
C GLY A 246 20.70 -5.34 -2.90
N HIS A 247 19.86 -4.90 -3.87
CA HIS A 247 18.54 -5.48 -4.09
C HIS A 247 18.48 -6.33 -5.36
N GLY A 248 17.87 -7.49 -5.29
CA GLY A 248 17.84 -8.50 -6.36
C GLY A 248 16.63 -8.43 -7.30
N ARG A 249 15.82 -7.36 -7.24
CA ARG A 249 14.59 -7.20 -8.05
C ARG A 249 14.26 -5.74 -8.28
N CYS A 250 13.49 -5.47 -9.36
CA CYS A 250 12.93 -4.15 -9.63
C CYS A 250 11.52 -4.28 -10.18
N ILE A 251 10.66 -3.33 -9.89
CA ILE A 251 9.36 -3.15 -10.55
C ILE A 251 9.54 -2.93 -12.04
N ILE A 252 8.52 -3.26 -12.83
CA ILE A 252 8.52 -3.04 -14.28
C ILE A 252 7.62 -1.86 -14.62
N PRO A 253 8.17 -0.67 -14.90
CA PRO A 253 7.41 0.44 -15.44
C PRO A 253 7.24 0.27 -16.95
N ILE A 254 6.00 0.30 -17.45
CA ILE A 254 5.74 0.24 -18.90
C ILE A 254 5.65 1.64 -19.51
N LYS A 255 5.87 1.74 -20.82
CA LYS A 255 5.74 2.99 -21.56
C LYS A 255 4.28 3.42 -21.69
N PRO A 256 3.98 4.74 -21.69
CA PRO A 256 2.61 5.24 -21.86
C PRO A 256 1.89 4.72 -23.10
N GLY A 257 2.63 4.49 -24.20
CA GLY A 257 2.08 3.94 -25.46
C GLY A 257 1.52 2.51 -25.32
N HIS A 258 1.90 1.78 -24.27
CA HIS A 258 1.45 0.40 -24.06
C HIS A 258 0.27 0.26 -23.09
N ILE A 259 -0.26 1.35 -22.52
CA ILE A 259 -1.31 1.31 -21.49
C ILE A 259 -2.49 0.43 -21.93
N ASP A 260 -3.09 0.70 -23.07
CA ASP A 260 -4.30 -0.02 -23.50
C ASP A 260 -4.01 -1.48 -23.87
N ALA A 261 -2.90 -1.74 -24.56
CA ALA A 261 -2.48 -3.09 -24.90
C ALA A 261 -2.15 -3.92 -23.66
N TRP A 262 -1.61 -3.29 -22.61
CA TRP A 262 -1.37 -3.94 -21.33
C TRP A 262 -2.65 -4.23 -20.56
N LEU A 263 -3.55 -3.26 -20.49
CA LEU A 263 -4.81 -3.37 -19.72
C LEU A 263 -5.84 -4.28 -20.40
N GLN A 264 -5.69 -4.57 -21.71
CA GLN A 264 -6.57 -5.44 -22.51
C GLN A 264 -5.77 -6.65 -23.02
N PRO A 265 -5.26 -7.52 -22.12
CA PRO A 265 -4.42 -8.64 -22.54
C PRO A 265 -5.21 -9.64 -23.40
N ASP A 266 -4.54 -10.20 -24.41
CA ASP A 266 -5.04 -11.37 -25.13
C ASP A 266 -4.39 -12.65 -24.56
N ARG A 267 -5.24 -13.50 -23.97
CA ARG A 267 -4.83 -14.81 -23.46
C ARG A 267 -4.14 -15.68 -24.52
N LYS A 268 -4.49 -15.50 -25.79
CA LYS A 268 -3.96 -16.29 -26.89
C LYS A 268 -2.62 -15.77 -27.39
N ASP A 269 -2.26 -14.57 -26.98
CA ASP A 269 -1.00 -13.91 -27.36
C ASP A 269 -0.25 -13.37 -26.13
N LEU A 270 0.24 -14.28 -25.31
CA LEU A 270 1.09 -13.91 -24.18
C LEU A 270 2.44 -13.32 -24.62
N ALA A 271 2.90 -13.65 -25.84
CA ALA A 271 4.13 -13.09 -26.37
C ALA A 271 4.03 -11.56 -26.54
N ALA A 272 2.88 -11.04 -26.95
CA ALA A 272 2.64 -9.60 -27.01
C ALA A 272 2.72 -8.95 -25.61
N GLN A 273 2.25 -9.62 -24.57
CA GLN A 273 2.33 -9.13 -23.19
C GLN A 273 3.79 -9.12 -22.68
N TYR A 274 4.56 -10.14 -22.98
CA TYR A 274 6.00 -10.15 -22.68
C TYR A 274 6.75 -9.08 -23.46
N ALA A 275 6.41 -8.83 -24.72
CA ALA A 275 7.02 -7.76 -25.53
C ALA A 275 6.81 -6.37 -24.89
N ILE A 276 5.65 -6.11 -24.27
CA ILE A 276 5.39 -4.88 -23.50
C ILE A 276 6.32 -4.80 -22.27
N LEU A 277 6.47 -5.89 -21.52
CA LEU A 277 7.38 -5.95 -20.37
C LEU A 277 8.85 -5.81 -20.78
N ASP A 278 9.24 -6.25 -21.98
CA ASP A 278 10.59 -6.11 -22.51
C ASP A 278 10.88 -4.70 -23.04
N ASP A 279 9.88 -4.04 -23.65
CA ASP A 279 9.92 -2.65 -24.09
C ASP A 279 9.52 -1.67 -22.97
N ARG A 280 9.95 -1.96 -21.73
CA ARG A 280 9.68 -1.14 -20.53
C ARG A 280 10.43 0.18 -20.56
N GLU A 281 9.97 1.14 -19.75
CA GLU A 281 10.80 2.30 -19.38
C GLU A 281 12.04 1.82 -18.60
N ARG A 282 13.18 2.48 -18.85
CA ARG A 282 14.47 2.17 -18.19
C ARG A 282 15.11 3.46 -17.66
N PRO A 283 14.46 4.17 -16.73
CA PRO A 283 15.10 5.33 -16.11
C PRO A 283 16.30 4.87 -15.29
N HIS A 284 17.27 5.74 -15.11
CA HIS A 284 18.28 5.56 -14.09
C HIS A 284 17.64 5.82 -12.71
N TYR A 285 17.97 5.01 -11.70
CA TYR A 285 17.43 5.18 -10.35
C TYR A 285 18.49 5.71 -9.40
N GLU A 286 18.22 6.87 -8.80
CA GLU A 286 18.97 7.32 -7.62
C GLU A 286 18.31 6.80 -6.35
N HIS A 287 19.10 6.59 -5.30
CA HIS A 287 18.59 6.11 -4.03
C HIS A 287 19.09 6.91 -2.85
N ARG A 288 18.28 6.93 -1.80
CA ARG A 288 18.61 7.51 -0.49
C ARG A 288 18.03 6.64 0.63
N LEU A 289 18.51 6.82 1.85
CA LEU A 289 17.86 6.22 3.02
C LEU A 289 16.40 6.75 3.11
N ALA A 290 15.47 5.84 3.25
CA ALA A 290 14.08 6.21 3.47
C ALA A 290 13.92 6.86 4.86
N ALA A 291 13.28 8.06 4.88
CA ALA A 291 13.00 8.80 6.10
C ALA A 291 11.87 8.16 6.92
#